data_695a06da7700a5e091ad66a2312fcc94
#
_entry.id   695a06da7700a5e091ad66a2312fcc94
#
_cell.length_a   1.000
_cell.length_b   1.000
_cell.length_c   1.000
_cell.angle_alpha   90.00
_cell.angle_beta   90.00
_cell.angle_gamma   90.00
#
_symmetry.space_group_name_H-M   'P 1'
#
loop_
_entity.id
_entity.type
_entity.pdbx_description
1 polymer ?
#
loop_
_entity_poly.entity_id
_entity_poly.type
_entity_poly.pdbx_seq_one_letter_code
_entity_poly.pdbx_strand_id
1 'polypeptide(L)'
;PLNAHIVHLGLVLLLIGHITTTVLVDRGDASHRITLVKDEIIIDGDYGFEFTELVATEDNLEVGDGFVGVLITVYDYQDGEFEEIGVVEPGMLRFDRTGTARSEVDVLSRWSGDMVFIFDGTQAQGLMQQTSASGLDSVNLVRVTVYDLPGSHLVWIGWSVMMLGMLGVTCSGIVKNRQLASISNKITEQE
;
A
#
# COMPACT_ATOMS: atom_id res chain seq x y z
N PRO A 1 -2.49 -7.20 -34.35
CA PRO A 1 -3.09 -6.01 -33.74
C PRO A 1 -3.72 -6.23 -32.37
N LEU A 2 -4.37 -7.39 -32.09
CA LEU A 2 -5.05 -7.61 -30.81
C LEU A 2 -4.11 -7.38 -29.60
N ASN A 3 -2.92 -7.96 -29.62
CA ASN A 3 -1.94 -7.81 -28.52
C ASN A 3 -1.51 -6.35 -28.31
N ALA A 4 -1.43 -5.55 -29.39
CA ALA A 4 -1.14 -4.13 -29.28
C ALA A 4 -2.28 -3.37 -28.57
N HIS A 5 -3.53 -3.71 -28.84
CA HIS A 5 -4.67 -3.13 -28.14
C HIS A 5 -4.70 -3.50 -26.66
N ILE A 6 -4.29 -4.73 -26.31
CA ILE A 6 -4.15 -5.17 -24.93
C ILE A 6 -3.09 -4.33 -24.20
N VAL A 7 -1.93 -4.08 -24.82
CA VAL A 7 -0.88 -3.22 -24.25
C VAL A 7 -1.41 -1.80 -24.01
N HIS A 8 -2.10 -1.21 -25.00
CA HIS A 8 -2.67 0.14 -24.83
C HIS A 8 -3.74 0.18 -23.72
N LEU A 9 -4.60 -0.83 -23.64
CA LEU A 9 -5.59 -0.93 -22.57
C LEU A 9 -4.90 -0.99 -21.21
N GLY A 10 -3.85 -1.82 -21.04
CA GLY A 10 -3.07 -1.91 -19.82
C GLY A 10 -2.44 -0.57 -19.44
N LEU A 11 -1.88 0.14 -20.42
CA LEU A 11 -1.31 1.48 -20.20
C LEU A 11 -2.37 2.49 -19.73
N VAL A 12 -3.55 2.49 -20.33
CA VAL A 12 -4.64 3.40 -19.94
C VAL A 12 -5.09 3.12 -18.52
N LEU A 13 -5.29 1.84 -18.14
CA LEU A 13 -5.66 1.46 -16.78
C LEU A 13 -4.59 1.87 -15.76
N LEU A 14 -3.32 1.64 -16.07
CA LEU A 14 -2.19 2.04 -15.24
C LEU A 14 -2.16 3.55 -15.02
N LEU A 15 -2.35 4.35 -16.08
CA LEU A 15 -2.37 5.80 -15.99
C LEU A 15 -3.56 6.30 -15.17
N ILE A 16 -4.75 5.71 -15.34
CA ILE A 16 -5.92 6.06 -14.51
C ILE A 16 -5.61 5.77 -13.05
N GLY A 17 -5.15 4.56 -12.72
CA GLY A 17 -4.78 4.20 -11.35
C GLY A 17 -3.70 5.13 -10.78
N HIS A 18 -2.69 5.49 -11.57
CA HIS A 18 -1.66 6.43 -11.14
C HIS A 18 -2.23 7.84 -10.85
N ILE A 19 -3.10 8.35 -11.70
CA ILE A 19 -3.73 9.66 -11.49
C ILE A 19 -4.58 9.65 -10.22
N THR A 20 -5.40 8.62 -10.01
CA THR A 20 -6.27 8.54 -8.82
C THR A 20 -5.48 8.43 -7.53
N THR A 21 -4.33 7.75 -7.52
CA THR A 21 -3.54 7.52 -6.30
C THR A 21 -2.46 8.56 -6.04
N THR A 22 -2.08 9.38 -7.01
CA THR A 22 -0.98 10.33 -6.86
C THR A 22 -1.36 11.78 -7.12
N VAL A 23 -2.21 12.04 -8.13
CA VAL A 23 -2.57 13.40 -8.52
C VAL A 23 -3.79 13.90 -7.76
N LEU A 24 -4.78 13.02 -7.54
CA LEU A 24 -6.01 13.37 -6.83
C LEU A 24 -5.87 13.31 -5.30
N VAL A 25 -4.84 12.64 -4.79
CA VAL A 25 -4.52 12.59 -3.35
C VAL A 25 -3.43 13.60 -3.05
N ASP A 26 -3.78 14.67 -2.32
CA ASP A 26 -2.80 15.65 -1.84
C ASP A 26 -2.06 15.11 -0.62
N ARG A 27 -0.94 14.44 -0.87
CA ARG A 27 -0.11 13.82 0.18
C ARG A 27 0.62 14.82 1.07
N GLY A 28 0.55 16.10 0.76
CA GLY A 28 1.14 17.16 1.56
C GLY A 28 0.18 17.79 2.55
N ASP A 29 -1.10 17.50 2.45
CA ASP A 29 -2.12 18.12 3.29
C ASP A 29 -2.08 17.59 4.72
N ALA A 30 -2.12 18.53 5.67
CA ALA A 30 -2.23 18.20 7.10
C ALA A 30 -3.58 17.57 7.46
N SER A 31 -4.60 17.66 6.59
CA SER A 31 -5.91 17.00 6.78
C SER A 31 -5.82 15.49 6.84
N HIS A 32 -4.79 14.88 6.25
CA HIS A 32 -4.56 13.45 6.34
C HIS A 32 -4.02 12.99 7.69
N ARG A 33 -3.66 13.92 8.59
CA ARG A 33 -3.21 13.61 9.96
C ARG A 33 -4.39 13.53 10.90
N ILE A 34 -4.55 12.37 11.49
CA ILE A 34 -5.59 12.09 12.46
C ILE A 34 -4.94 11.87 13.82
N THR A 35 -5.53 12.50 14.84
CA THR A 35 -5.17 12.23 16.24
C THR A 35 -6.19 11.27 16.80
N LEU A 36 -5.72 10.08 17.19
CA LEU A 36 -6.54 9.03 17.78
C LEU A 36 -6.43 9.07 19.30
N VAL A 37 -7.56 8.92 19.97
CA VAL A 37 -7.67 8.76 21.42
C VAL A 37 -7.88 7.28 21.71
N LYS A 38 -7.21 6.78 22.74
CA LYS A 38 -7.31 5.36 23.10
C LYS A 38 -8.75 4.98 23.44
N ASP A 39 -9.20 3.87 22.86
CA ASP A 39 -10.53 3.29 23.06
C ASP A 39 -11.70 4.23 22.62
N GLU A 40 -11.41 5.23 21.77
CA GLU A 40 -12.43 6.11 21.18
C GLU A 40 -12.40 5.99 19.65
N ILE A 41 -13.58 5.89 19.03
CA ILE A 41 -13.71 5.90 17.56
C ILE A 41 -13.69 7.34 17.08
N ILE A 42 -12.69 7.71 16.31
CA ILE A 42 -12.55 9.00 15.66
C ILE A 42 -13.04 8.86 14.21
N ILE A 43 -14.04 9.64 13.83
CA ILE A 43 -14.62 9.63 12.49
C ILE A 43 -13.88 10.64 11.60
N ASP A 44 -13.44 10.17 10.43
CA ASP A 44 -12.90 11.00 9.36
C ASP A 44 -13.48 10.54 8.01
N GLY A 45 -14.32 11.39 7.42
CA GLY A 45 -15.09 11.04 6.23
C GLY A 45 -16.06 9.89 6.48
N ASP A 46 -15.95 8.85 5.65
CA ASP A 46 -16.80 7.65 5.70
C ASP A 46 -16.21 6.54 6.58
N TYR A 47 -15.16 6.84 7.35
CA TYR A 47 -14.44 5.83 8.15
C TYR A 47 -14.35 6.23 9.62
N GLY A 48 -14.33 5.19 10.47
CA GLY A 48 -14.02 5.28 11.89
C GLY A 48 -12.67 4.63 12.19
N PHE A 49 -11.88 5.22 13.08
CA PHE A 49 -10.59 4.73 13.49
C PHE A 49 -10.53 4.65 15.01
N GLU A 50 -10.21 3.49 15.55
CA GLU A 50 -10.07 3.25 16.99
C GLU A 50 -8.66 2.80 17.30
N PHE A 51 -7.93 3.58 18.09
CA PHE A 51 -6.66 3.18 18.65
C PHE A 51 -6.86 2.35 19.90
N THR A 52 -6.43 1.08 19.90
CA THR A 52 -6.64 0.16 21.02
C THR A 52 -5.41 0.03 21.92
N GLU A 53 -4.23 -0.13 21.33
CA GLU A 53 -3.00 -0.30 22.11
C GLU A 53 -1.74 0.16 21.37
N LEU A 54 -0.71 0.47 22.16
CA LEU A 54 0.65 0.65 21.67
C LEU A 54 1.38 -0.69 21.79
N VAL A 55 1.89 -1.18 20.65
CA VAL A 55 2.65 -2.42 20.56
C VAL A 55 4.13 -2.11 20.59
N ALA A 56 4.90 -2.83 21.41
CA ALA A 56 6.35 -2.76 21.39
C ALA A 56 6.92 -4.18 21.46
N THR A 57 7.80 -4.52 20.52
CA THR A 57 8.47 -5.83 20.49
C THR A 57 9.94 -5.68 20.07
N GLU A 58 10.78 -6.53 20.65
CA GLU A 58 12.20 -6.68 20.29
C GLU A 58 12.50 -8.11 19.81
N ASP A 59 11.53 -9.01 19.97
CA ASP A 59 11.69 -10.43 19.64
C ASP A 59 11.06 -10.78 18.29
N ASN A 60 11.69 -11.73 17.57
CA ASN A 60 11.19 -12.36 16.34
C ASN A 60 10.91 -11.40 15.17
N LEU A 61 11.60 -10.26 15.13
CA LEU A 61 11.51 -9.35 13.99
C LEU A 61 12.31 -9.92 12.80
N GLU A 62 11.70 -9.90 11.62
CA GLU A 62 12.41 -10.24 10.37
C GLU A 62 13.47 -9.18 10.03
N VAL A 63 13.19 -7.93 10.36
CA VAL A 63 14.03 -6.77 10.07
C VAL A 63 14.02 -5.81 11.26
N GLY A 64 15.19 -5.25 11.59
CA GLY A 64 15.36 -4.29 12.69
C GLY A 64 15.64 -4.96 14.04
N ASP A 65 15.94 -4.13 15.04
CA ASP A 65 16.31 -4.54 16.40
C ASP A 65 15.20 -4.23 17.42
N GLY A 66 14.12 -3.59 16.96
CA GLY A 66 12.93 -3.29 17.77
C GLY A 66 11.84 -2.68 16.89
N PHE A 67 10.60 -2.88 17.27
CA PHE A 67 9.42 -2.31 16.63
C PHE A 67 8.54 -1.65 17.68
N VAL A 68 8.02 -0.48 17.35
CA VAL A 68 6.96 0.20 18.10
C VAL A 68 5.87 0.61 17.11
N GLY A 69 4.69 0.11 17.32
CA GLY A 69 3.52 0.36 16.48
C GLY A 69 2.28 0.69 17.29
N VAL A 70 1.23 1.03 16.59
CA VAL A 70 -0.10 1.32 17.13
C VAL A 70 -1.11 0.40 16.49
N LEU A 71 -1.89 -0.31 17.30
CA LEU A 71 -2.97 -1.15 16.81
C LEU A 71 -4.21 -0.30 16.61
N ILE A 72 -4.71 -0.27 15.37
CA ILE A 72 -5.85 0.54 14.96
C ILE A 72 -6.89 -0.37 14.32
N THR A 73 -8.10 -0.38 14.88
CA THR A 73 -9.26 -0.97 14.23
C THR A 73 -9.91 0.06 13.32
N VAL A 74 -10.21 -0.36 12.11
CA VAL A 74 -10.79 0.48 11.06
C VAL A 74 -12.22 0.04 10.80
N TYR A 75 -13.12 1.02 10.78
CA TYR A 75 -14.54 0.82 10.56
C TYR A 75 -15.01 1.56 9.30
N ASP A 76 -15.90 0.96 8.56
CA ASP A 76 -16.76 1.68 7.60
C ASP A 76 -17.90 2.33 8.40
N TYR A 77 -18.17 3.60 8.13
CA TYR A 77 -19.19 4.37 8.83
C TYR A 77 -20.27 4.79 7.86
N GLN A 78 -21.41 4.11 7.91
CA GLN A 78 -22.56 4.39 7.05
C GLN A 78 -23.83 4.45 7.87
N ASP A 79 -24.66 5.45 7.62
CA ASP A 79 -26.00 5.63 8.23
C ASP A 79 -26.01 5.62 9.77
N GLY A 80 -24.88 5.97 10.41
CA GLY A 80 -24.74 5.98 11.86
C GLY A 80 -24.30 4.67 12.48
N GLU A 81 -23.98 3.66 11.66
CA GLU A 81 -23.49 2.36 12.08
C GLU A 81 -22.01 2.18 11.74
N PHE A 82 -21.29 1.43 12.57
CA PHE A 82 -19.90 1.07 12.36
C PHE A 82 -19.80 -0.40 11.99
N GLU A 83 -19.18 -0.70 10.86
CA GLU A 83 -18.81 -2.06 10.46
C GLU A 83 -17.28 -2.18 10.47
N GLU A 84 -16.73 -3.11 11.25
CA GLU A 84 -15.31 -3.36 11.26
C GLU A 84 -14.85 -3.93 9.89
N ILE A 85 -13.91 -3.25 9.25
CA ILE A 85 -13.36 -3.66 7.96
C ILE A 85 -11.92 -4.16 8.03
N GLY A 86 -11.25 -3.99 9.17
CA GLY A 86 -9.93 -4.56 9.42
C GLY A 86 -9.16 -3.89 10.53
N VAL A 87 -7.98 -4.46 10.80
CA VAL A 87 -7.04 -3.97 11.81
C VAL A 87 -5.70 -3.74 11.13
N VAL A 88 -5.03 -2.65 11.50
CA VAL A 88 -3.71 -2.28 10.98
C VAL A 88 -2.76 -1.92 12.12
N GLU A 89 -1.45 -2.09 11.87
CA GLU A 89 -0.40 -1.86 12.86
C GLU A 89 0.76 -1.02 12.28
N PRO A 90 0.51 0.24 11.91
CA PRO A 90 1.59 1.12 11.47
C PRO A 90 2.54 1.45 12.63
N GLY A 91 3.84 1.57 12.34
CA GLY A 91 4.81 1.78 13.40
C GLY A 91 6.17 2.27 12.93
N MET A 92 7.17 2.04 13.75
CA MET A 92 8.58 2.35 13.48
C MET A 92 9.47 1.17 13.84
N LEU A 93 10.34 0.80 12.93
CA LEU A 93 11.45 -0.13 13.15
C LEU A 93 12.67 0.63 13.66
N ARG A 94 13.32 0.09 14.69
CA ARG A 94 14.58 0.59 15.25
C ARG A 94 15.75 -0.24 14.74
N PHE A 95 16.85 0.43 14.44
CA PHE A 95 18.12 -0.18 14.02
C PHE A 95 19.23 0.31 14.95
N ASP A 96 19.58 -0.46 15.96
CA ASP A 96 20.52 -0.06 17.03
C ASP A 96 21.94 0.16 16.49
N ARG A 97 22.36 -0.65 15.51
CA ARG A 97 23.68 -0.54 14.89
C ARG A 97 23.91 0.80 14.17
N THR A 98 22.87 1.38 13.62
CA THR A 98 22.95 2.65 12.87
C THR A 98 22.40 3.83 13.64
N GLY A 99 21.72 3.58 14.77
CA GLY A 99 21.00 4.61 15.53
C GLY A 99 19.85 5.24 14.74
N THR A 100 19.32 4.54 13.73
CA THR A 100 18.26 5.05 12.86
C THR A 100 16.91 4.37 13.18
N ALA A 101 15.83 5.06 12.84
CA ALA A 101 14.49 4.48 12.83
C ALA A 101 13.90 4.62 11.43
N ARG A 102 13.08 3.64 11.03
CA ARG A 102 12.37 3.63 9.76
C ARG A 102 10.88 3.46 10.00
N SER A 103 10.07 4.26 9.34
CA SER A 103 8.63 4.09 9.36
C SER A 103 8.26 2.75 8.72
N GLU A 104 7.44 1.98 9.43
CA GLU A 104 6.77 0.80 8.92
C GLU A 104 5.33 1.18 8.65
N VAL A 105 4.98 1.12 7.38
CA VAL A 105 3.66 1.50 6.87
C VAL A 105 2.80 0.27 6.83
N ASP A 106 1.56 0.37 7.30
CA ASP A 106 0.59 -0.69 7.12
C ASP A 106 -0.51 -0.31 6.14
N VAL A 107 -1.10 -1.29 5.47
CA VAL A 107 -2.02 -1.09 4.36
C VAL A 107 -3.25 -1.96 4.53
N LEU A 108 -4.41 -1.34 4.61
CA LEU A 108 -5.69 -2.03 4.52
C LEU A 108 -6.15 -2.06 3.06
N SER A 109 -6.05 -3.23 2.43
CA SER A 109 -6.51 -3.43 1.06
C SER A 109 -8.02 -3.67 1.01
N ARG A 110 -8.72 -2.85 0.19
CA ARG A 110 -10.16 -2.93 -0.03
C ARG A 110 -10.43 -3.09 -1.52
N TRP A 111 -11.62 -3.56 -1.89
CA TRP A 111 -11.99 -3.71 -3.30
C TRP A 111 -11.97 -2.37 -4.08
N SER A 112 -12.23 -1.24 -3.41
CA SER A 112 -12.21 0.11 -4.00
C SER A 112 -10.81 0.71 -4.15
N GLY A 113 -9.82 0.16 -3.42
CA GLY A 113 -8.45 0.65 -3.36
C GLY A 113 -7.84 0.43 -1.98
N ASP A 114 -6.60 0.86 -1.80
CA ASP A 114 -5.86 0.69 -0.56
C ASP A 114 -6.03 1.90 0.36
N MET A 115 -6.06 1.66 1.66
CA MET A 115 -5.92 2.68 2.68
C MET A 115 -4.55 2.50 3.36
N VAL A 116 -3.72 3.53 3.35
CA VAL A 116 -2.33 3.48 3.81
C VAL A 116 -2.20 4.23 5.12
N PHE A 117 -1.66 3.57 6.13
CA PHE A 117 -1.46 4.11 7.46
C PHE A 117 0.01 4.32 7.74
N ILE A 118 0.37 5.52 8.18
CA ILE A 118 1.73 5.90 8.48
C ILE A 118 1.77 6.48 9.89
N PHE A 119 2.56 5.87 10.76
CA PHE A 119 2.81 6.40 12.10
C PHE A 119 3.58 7.73 12.03
N ASP A 120 3.08 8.78 12.71
CA ASP A 120 3.79 10.06 12.76
C ASP A 120 5.04 9.96 13.66
N GLY A 121 6.19 9.75 13.04
CA GLY A 121 7.47 9.61 13.74
C GLY A 121 7.89 10.83 14.57
N THR A 122 7.27 12.01 14.36
CA THR A 122 7.61 13.22 15.15
C THR A 122 7.20 13.09 16.61
N GLN A 123 6.25 12.22 16.92
CA GLN A 123 5.81 11.94 18.29
C GLN A 123 6.65 10.86 19.01
N ALA A 124 7.48 10.13 18.27
CA ALA A 124 8.18 8.93 18.80
C ALA A 124 8.98 9.22 20.07
N GLN A 125 9.72 10.33 20.12
CA GLN A 125 10.52 10.68 21.30
C GLN A 125 9.64 10.97 22.54
N GLY A 126 8.51 11.65 22.36
CA GLY A 126 7.57 11.93 23.44
C GLY A 126 6.94 10.64 23.98
N LEU A 127 6.53 9.74 23.07
CA LEU A 127 5.97 8.43 23.41
C LEU A 127 7.00 7.57 24.15
N MET A 128 8.26 7.53 23.72
CA MET A 128 9.33 6.81 24.43
C MET A 128 9.54 7.32 25.85
N GLN A 129 9.52 8.62 26.07
CA GLN A 129 9.63 9.20 27.42
C GLN A 129 8.43 8.81 28.29
N GLN A 130 7.23 8.90 27.74
CA GLN A 130 5.99 8.57 28.45
C GLN A 130 5.95 7.08 28.80
N THR A 131 6.25 6.20 27.87
CA THR A 131 6.24 4.74 28.08
C THR A 131 7.33 4.30 29.07
N SER A 132 8.51 4.92 29.02
CA SER A 132 9.59 4.63 29.98
C SER A 132 9.25 5.06 31.41
N ALA A 133 8.46 6.12 31.59
CA ALA A 133 8.07 6.64 32.88
C ALA A 133 6.84 5.92 33.46
N SER A 134 5.87 5.51 32.62
CA SER A 134 4.53 5.12 33.06
C SER A 134 4.01 3.83 32.42
N GLY A 135 4.80 3.19 31.55
CA GLY A 135 4.41 1.98 30.82
C GLY A 135 3.66 2.25 29.52
N LEU A 136 3.49 1.21 28.69
CA LEU A 136 2.83 1.31 27.37
C LEU A 136 1.37 1.75 27.49
N ASP A 137 0.66 1.29 28.51
CA ASP A 137 -0.75 1.64 28.75
C ASP A 137 -1.00 3.10 29.10
N SER A 138 0.05 3.86 29.41
CA SER A 138 -0.08 5.29 29.69
C SER A 138 -0.32 6.15 28.46
N VAL A 139 -0.12 5.60 27.26
CA VAL A 139 -0.30 6.32 26.01
C VAL A 139 -1.79 6.35 25.63
N ASN A 140 -2.38 7.53 25.71
CA ASN A 140 -3.80 7.74 25.41
C ASN A 140 -4.02 8.48 24.08
N LEU A 141 -2.97 8.99 23.46
CA LEU A 141 -3.03 9.79 22.24
C LEU A 141 -1.93 9.39 21.27
N VAL A 142 -2.32 9.11 20.03
CA VAL A 142 -1.37 8.86 18.94
C VAL A 142 -1.78 9.61 17.69
N ARG A 143 -0.80 9.98 16.87
CA ARG A 143 -1.04 10.60 15.56
C ARG A 143 -0.61 9.66 14.46
N VAL A 144 -1.49 9.53 13.48
CA VAL A 144 -1.25 8.76 12.26
C VAL A 144 -1.61 9.59 11.04
N THR A 145 -0.99 9.31 9.94
CA THR A 145 -1.38 9.87 8.64
C THR A 145 -2.07 8.76 7.87
N VAL A 146 -3.28 9.02 7.39
CA VAL A 146 -4.10 8.06 6.65
C VAL A 146 -4.33 8.58 5.24
N TYR A 147 -3.95 7.80 4.24
CA TYR A 147 -4.26 8.08 2.85
C TYR A 147 -5.24 7.07 2.31
N ASP A 148 -6.40 7.52 1.87
CA ASP A 148 -7.29 6.73 1.03
C ASP A 148 -6.83 6.82 -0.43
N LEU A 149 -6.52 5.68 -1.05
CA LEU A 149 -5.99 5.58 -2.41
C LEU A 149 -6.98 4.84 -3.32
N PRO A 150 -8.10 5.47 -3.69
CA PRO A 150 -9.10 4.83 -4.53
C PRO A 150 -8.50 4.45 -5.88
N GLY A 151 -8.81 3.24 -6.35
CA GLY A 151 -8.34 2.75 -7.64
C GLY A 151 -6.86 2.33 -7.68
N SER A 152 -6.16 2.18 -6.54
CA SER A 152 -4.78 1.65 -6.49
C SER A 152 -4.64 0.32 -7.22
N HIS A 153 -5.64 -0.54 -7.17
CA HIS A 153 -5.67 -1.81 -7.90
C HIS A 153 -5.56 -1.65 -9.43
N LEU A 154 -6.01 -0.52 -9.99
CA LEU A 154 -5.90 -0.26 -11.43
C LEU A 154 -4.44 -0.14 -11.88
N VAL A 155 -3.54 0.29 -11.00
CA VAL A 155 -2.09 0.32 -11.28
C VAL A 155 -1.58 -1.09 -11.53
N TRP A 156 -1.90 -2.04 -10.63
CA TRP A 156 -1.46 -3.43 -10.74
C TRP A 156 -2.14 -4.18 -11.86
N ILE A 157 -3.44 -3.98 -12.04
CA ILE A 157 -4.21 -4.57 -13.15
C ILE A 157 -3.68 -4.05 -14.49
N GLY A 158 -3.49 -2.75 -14.62
CA GLY A 158 -2.97 -2.12 -15.83
C GLY A 158 -1.58 -2.62 -16.18
N TRP A 159 -0.68 -2.70 -15.19
CA TRP A 159 0.65 -3.27 -15.36
C TRP A 159 0.59 -4.73 -15.82
N SER A 160 -0.23 -5.56 -15.20
CA SER A 160 -0.37 -6.98 -15.53
C SER A 160 -0.92 -7.19 -16.95
N VAL A 161 -1.95 -6.43 -17.32
CA VAL A 161 -2.54 -6.47 -18.67
C VAL A 161 -1.52 -6.04 -19.73
N MET A 162 -0.74 -4.98 -19.46
CA MET A 162 0.31 -4.51 -20.36
C MET A 162 1.39 -5.59 -20.55
N MET A 163 1.84 -6.25 -19.48
CA MET A 163 2.84 -7.33 -19.53
C MET A 163 2.33 -8.53 -20.34
N LEU A 164 1.08 -8.95 -20.13
CA LEU A 164 0.46 -10.01 -20.92
C LEU A 164 0.37 -9.66 -22.42
N GLY A 165 0.01 -8.43 -22.74
CA GLY A 165 -0.01 -7.94 -24.10
C GLY A 165 1.37 -7.97 -24.75
N MET A 166 2.43 -7.55 -24.05
CA MET A 166 3.81 -7.59 -24.53
C MET A 166 4.30 -9.01 -24.75
N LEU A 167 4.00 -9.94 -23.84
CA LEU A 167 4.28 -11.36 -24.02
C LEU A 167 3.61 -11.89 -25.29
N GLY A 168 2.34 -11.57 -25.51
CA GLY A 168 1.60 -11.95 -26.73
C GLY A 168 2.25 -11.43 -28.01
N VAL A 169 2.74 -10.18 -28.02
CA VAL A 169 3.46 -9.62 -29.18
C VAL A 169 4.76 -10.42 -29.42
N THR A 170 5.54 -10.68 -28.38
CA THR A 170 6.82 -11.40 -28.48
C THR A 170 6.60 -12.81 -29.00
N CYS A 171 5.66 -13.56 -28.43
CA CYS A 171 5.33 -14.92 -28.86
C CYS A 171 4.88 -14.95 -30.34
N SER A 172 4.01 -14.03 -30.73
CA SER A 172 3.54 -13.93 -32.12
C SER A 172 4.68 -13.63 -33.10
N GLY A 173 5.64 -12.80 -32.71
CA GLY A 173 6.84 -12.51 -33.49
C GLY A 173 7.73 -13.74 -33.67
N ILE A 174 7.96 -14.52 -32.63
CA ILE A 174 8.75 -15.76 -32.69
C ILE A 174 8.11 -16.78 -33.62
N VAL A 175 6.80 -16.98 -33.50
CA VAL A 175 6.05 -17.93 -34.38
C VAL A 175 6.16 -17.51 -35.84
N LYS A 176 5.95 -16.23 -36.15
CA LYS A 176 6.04 -15.70 -37.51
C LYS A 176 7.47 -15.88 -38.09
N ASN A 177 8.49 -15.61 -37.31
CA ASN A 177 9.89 -15.78 -37.76
C ASN A 177 10.22 -17.26 -38.04
N ARG A 178 9.74 -18.19 -37.19
CA ARG A 178 9.91 -19.63 -37.45
C ARG A 178 9.21 -20.10 -38.72
N GLN A 179 8.01 -19.58 -39.01
CA GLN A 179 7.29 -19.90 -40.23
C GLN A 179 8.04 -19.39 -41.47
N LEU A 180 8.56 -18.16 -41.45
CA LEU A 180 9.34 -17.58 -42.53
C LEU A 180 10.64 -18.37 -42.81
N ALA A 181 11.34 -18.77 -41.75
CA ALA A 181 12.55 -19.62 -41.85
C ALA A 181 12.23 -20.99 -42.50
N SER A 182 11.10 -21.60 -42.08
CA SER A 182 10.66 -22.90 -42.66
C SER A 182 10.30 -22.79 -44.14
N ILE A 183 9.69 -21.69 -44.60
CA ILE A 183 9.38 -21.45 -45.99
C ILE A 183 10.65 -21.23 -46.80
N SER A 184 11.60 -20.43 -46.31
CA SER A 184 12.88 -20.16 -46.94
C SER A 184 13.66 -21.45 -47.19
N ASN A 185 13.76 -22.34 -46.20
CA ASN A 185 14.45 -23.63 -46.34
C ASN A 185 13.82 -24.52 -47.43
N LYS A 186 12.47 -24.55 -47.51
CA LYS A 186 11.78 -25.36 -48.53
C LYS A 186 12.04 -24.86 -49.98
N ILE A 187 12.22 -23.54 -50.15
CA ILE A 187 12.53 -22.96 -51.49
C ILE A 187 13.95 -23.34 -51.89
N THR A 188 14.92 -23.31 -50.96
CA THR A 188 16.32 -23.67 -51.22
C THR A 188 16.52 -25.17 -51.53
N GLU A 189 15.64 -26.03 -51.07
CA GLU A 189 15.70 -27.47 -51.37
C GLU A 189 15.11 -27.85 -52.75
N GLN A 190 14.47 -26.90 -53.44
CA GLN A 190 13.84 -27.13 -54.74
C GLN A 190 14.67 -26.57 -55.93
N GLU A 191 15.75 -25.89 -55.67
CA GLU A 191 16.76 -25.41 -56.63
C GLU A 191 17.96 -26.39 -56.70
#